data_8f884f2d7a31a4025fc65202048456b9
#
_entry.id   8f884f2d7a31a4025fc65202048456b9
#
_cell.length_a   1.000
_cell.length_b   1.000
_cell.length_c   1.000
_cell.angle_alpha   90.00
_cell.angle_beta   90.00
_cell.angle_gamma   90.00
#
_symmetry.space_group_name_H-M   'P 1'
#
loop_
_entity.id
_entity.type
_entity.pdbx_description
1 polymer ?
#
loop_
_entity_poly.entity_id
_entity_poly.type
_entity_poly.pdbx_seq_one_letter_code
_entity_poly.pdbx_strand_id
1 'polypeptide(L)' 'MSCTDVRDDLSAFLDGELDPRRRAEVEAHLESCAACRALLAA' A
#
# COMPACT_ATOMS: atom_id res chain seq x y z
N MET A 1 -1.87 -0.74 -10.61
CA MET A 1 -2.01 0.13 -9.41
C MET A 1 -0.87 1.13 -9.40
N SER A 2 -1.16 2.40 -9.28
CA SER A 2 -0.15 3.45 -9.26
C SER A 2 0.27 3.77 -7.82
N CYS A 3 1.38 4.50 -7.67
CA CYS A 3 1.81 4.96 -6.35
C CYS A 3 0.74 5.82 -5.67
N THR A 4 0.02 6.64 -6.44
CA THR A 4 -1.06 7.47 -5.90
C THR A 4 -2.16 6.60 -5.29
N ASP A 5 -2.54 5.54 -5.99
CA ASP A 5 -3.56 4.60 -5.49
C ASP A 5 -3.11 3.94 -4.20
N VAL A 6 -1.85 3.52 -4.15
CA VAL A 6 -1.29 2.89 -2.96
C VAL A 6 -1.27 3.87 -1.79
N ARG A 7 -0.85 5.11 -2.04
CA ARG A 7 -0.81 6.14 -1.00
C ARG A 7 -2.19 6.38 -0.40
N ASP A 8 -3.21 6.41 -1.23
CA ASP A 8 -4.59 6.59 -0.76
C ASP A 8 -5.04 5.42 0.11
N ASP A 9 -4.52 4.22 -0.18
CA ASP A 9 -4.91 3.00 0.55
C ASP A 9 -4.06 2.71 1.78
N LEU A 10 -2.93 3.41 1.97
CA LEU A 10 -2.01 3.09 3.06
C LEU A 10 -2.65 3.21 4.44
N SER A 11 -3.50 4.21 4.65
CA SER A 11 -4.18 4.38 5.92
C SER A 11 -5.07 3.18 6.25
N ALA A 12 -5.88 2.77 5.29
CA ALA A 12 -6.73 1.59 5.45
C ALA A 12 -5.92 0.31 5.57
N PHE A 13 -4.80 0.24 4.85
CA PHE A 13 -3.89 -0.90 4.92
C PHE A 13 -3.33 -1.07 6.33
N LEU A 14 -2.88 0.02 6.95
CA LEU A 14 -2.35 -0.01 8.31
C LEU A 14 -3.41 -0.35 9.35
N ASP A 15 -4.64 0.10 9.11
CA ASP A 15 -5.77 -0.17 10.01
C ASP A 15 -6.35 -1.57 9.83
N GLY A 16 -5.92 -2.30 8.79
CA GLY A 16 -6.44 -3.62 8.48
C GLY A 16 -7.83 -3.58 7.86
N GLU A 17 -8.22 -2.47 7.25
CA GLU A 17 -9.56 -2.28 6.68
C GLU A 17 -9.67 -2.60 5.20
N LEU A 18 -8.55 -2.83 4.51
CA LEU A 18 -8.58 -3.20 3.10
C LEU A 18 -9.07 -4.63 2.94
N ASP A 19 -9.83 -4.89 1.88
CA ASP A 19 -10.21 -6.26 1.57
C ASP A 19 -8.96 -7.05 1.14
N PRO A 20 -9.03 -8.39 1.19
CA PRO A 20 -7.85 -9.23 0.89
C PRO A 20 -7.26 -9.00 -0.50
N ARG A 21 -8.09 -8.73 -1.48
CA ARG A 21 -7.64 -8.51 -2.86
C ARG A 21 -6.85 -7.20 -2.98
N ARG A 22 -7.42 -6.13 -2.44
CA ARG A 22 -6.77 -4.82 -2.48
C ARG A 22 -5.50 -4.82 -1.66
N ARG A 23 -5.53 -5.48 -0.52
CA ARG A 23 -4.36 -5.65 0.33
C ARG A 23 -3.22 -6.34 -0.41
N ALA A 24 -3.52 -7.41 -1.15
CA ALA A 24 -2.51 -8.11 -1.93
C ALA A 24 -1.89 -7.21 -3.00
N GLU A 25 -2.70 -6.37 -3.64
CA GLU A 25 -2.21 -5.42 -4.64
C GLU A 25 -1.27 -4.40 -4.02
N VAL A 26 -1.62 -3.87 -2.85
CA VAL A 26 -0.77 -2.92 -2.13
C VAL A 26 0.55 -3.60 -1.72
N GLU A 27 0.49 -4.80 -1.20
CA GLU A 27 1.68 -5.54 -0.81
C GLU A 27 2.62 -5.80 -1.99
N ALA A 28 2.06 -6.16 -3.14
CA ALA A 28 2.85 -6.39 -4.35
C ALA A 28 3.53 -5.09 -4.80
N HIS A 29 2.82 -3.98 -4.74
CA HIS A 29 3.40 -2.69 -5.10
C HIS A 29 4.53 -2.31 -4.14
N LEU A 30 4.35 -2.54 -2.86
CA LEU A 30 5.36 -2.24 -1.85
C LEU A 30 6.65 -3.03 -2.08
N GLU A 31 6.55 -4.24 -2.60
CA GLU A 31 7.73 -5.03 -2.93
C GLU A 31 8.57 -4.42 -4.05
N SER A 32 7.92 -3.70 -4.97
CA SER A 32 8.60 -3.16 -6.16
C SER A 32 8.81 -1.65 -6.09
N CYS A 33 8.33 -0.96 -5.06
CA CYS A 33 8.44 0.49 -4.97
C CYS A 33 9.03 0.92 -3.64
N ALA A 34 10.30 1.27 -3.65
CA ALA A 34 10.99 1.71 -2.43
C ALA A 34 10.41 3.01 -1.88
N ALA A 35 9.91 3.89 -2.76
CA ALA A 35 9.32 5.15 -2.33
C ALA A 35 8.06 4.92 -1.49
N CYS A 36 7.22 3.98 -1.89
CA CYS A 36 6.02 3.65 -1.12
C CYS A 36 6.38 2.97 0.20
N ARG A 37 7.41 2.13 0.21
CA ARG A 37 7.91 1.55 1.46
C ARG A 37 8.38 2.63 2.42
N ALA A 38 9.06 3.66 1.91
CA ALA A 38 9.53 4.77 2.74
C ALA A 38 8.36 5.53 3.36
N LEU A 39 7.27 5.72 2.60
CA LEU A 39 6.06 6.35 3.13
C LEU A 39 5.45 5.54 4.26
N LEU A 40 5.44 4.23 4.12
CA LEU A 40 4.89 3.34 5.14
C LEU A 40 5.73 3.36 6.41
N ALA A 41 7.04 3.52 6.27
CA ALA A 41 7.96 3.54 7.41
C ALA A 41 8.06 4.90 8.11
N ALA A 42 7.55 5.94 7.51
CA ALA A 42 7.66 7.31 8.05
C ALA A 42 6.85 7.54 9.33
#